data_a69b125433208a477c1f27f85b54f131
#
_entry.id   a69b125433208a477c1f27f85b54f131
#
_cell.length_a   1.000
_cell.length_b   1.000
_cell.length_c   1.000
_cell.angle_alpha   90.00
_cell.angle_beta   90.00
_cell.angle_gamma   90.00
#
_symmetry.space_group_name_H-M   'P 1'
#
loop_
_entity.id
_entity.type
_entity.pdbx_description
1 polymer ?
#
loop_
_entity_poly.entity_id
_entity_poly.type
_entity_poly.pdbx_seq_one_letter_code
_entity_poly.pdbx_strand_id
1 'polypeptide(L)'
;MLTKIIWLSEKVGFHARSAGQVAAAARKYRSMITLQSDEWMADAKSALSVMRLGFPPGGRVDIITDVADEAEALEALEQIVQSVEPVQIYSEYE
;
A
#
# COMPACT_ATOMS: atom_id res chain seq x y z
N MET A 1 9.69 9.19 8.88
CA MET A 1 8.65 8.87 7.88
C MET A 1 9.28 8.56 6.55
N LEU A 2 8.87 7.46 5.95
CA LEU A 2 9.37 7.03 4.65
C LEU A 2 8.19 6.87 3.69
N THR A 3 8.43 7.16 2.43
CA THR A 3 7.38 7.03 1.40
C THR A 3 7.95 6.33 0.18
N LYS A 4 7.15 5.43 -0.39
CA LYS A 4 7.48 4.81 -1.66
C LYS A 4 6.29 4.90 -2.59
N ILE A 5 6.54 5.29 -3.82
CA ILE A 5 5.50 5.43 -4.84
C ILE A 5 5.52 4.19 -5.72
N ILE A 6 4.36 3.57 -5.88
CA ILE A 6 4.20 2.39 -6.73
C ILE A 6 3.15 2.69 -7.79
N TRP A 7 3.47 2.36 -9.04
CA TRP A 7 2.54 2.49 -10.15
C TRP A 7 2.03 1.11 -10.53
N LEU A 8 0.73 0.93 -10.47
CA LEU A 8 0.09 -0.34 -10.83
C LEU A 8 -0.28 -0.34 -12.29
N SER A 9 -0.10 -1.47 -12.95
CA SER A 9 -0.40 -1.57 -14.38
C SER A 9 -1.89 -1.61 -14.65
N GLU A 10 -2.68 -2.06 -13.69
CA GLU A 10 -4.12 -2.18 -13.84
C GLU A 10 -4.83 -1.29 -12.83
N LYS A 11 -5.96 -0.77 -13.24
CA LYS A 11 -6.75 0.14 -12.42
C LYS A 11 -7.81 -0.63 -11.65
N VAL A 12 -7.37 -1.63 -10.93
CA VAL A 12 -8.27 -2.42 -10.10
C VAL A 12 -7.99 -2.10 -8.65
N GLY A 13 -9.04 -1.82 -7.93
CA GLY A 13 -8.91 -1.59 -6.50
C GLY A 13 -8.60 -2.89 -5.77
N PHE A 14 -8.25 -2.77 -4.52
CA PHE A 14 -8.08 -3.93 -3.67
C PHE A 14 -9.43 -4.57 -3.41
N HIS A 15 -9.51 -5.90 -3.55
CA HIS A 15 -10.69 -6.65 -3.18
C HIS A 15 -10.46 -7.29 -1.82
N ALA A 16 -11.48 -7.97 -1.28
CA ALA A 16 -11.44 -8.47 0.09
C ALA A 16 -10.20 -9.32 0.36
N ARG A 17 -9.85 -10.19 -0.58
CA ARG A 17 -8.71 -11.08 -0.41
C ARG A 17 -7.39 -10.33 -0.38
N SER A 18 -7.13 -9.49 -1.37
CA SER A 18 -5.87 -8.75 -1.43
C SER A 18 -5.77 -7.73 -0.31
N ALA A 19 -6.88 -7.05 0.02
CA ALA A 19 -6.91 -6.11 1.13
C ALA A 19 -6.60 -6.82 2.45
N GLY A 20 -7.14 -8.02 2.63
CA GLY A 20 -6.85 -8.82 3.82
C GLY A 20 -5.39 -9.19 3.94
N GLN A 21 -4.76 -9.55 2.82
CA GLN A 21 -3.34 -9.88 2.81
C GLN A 21 -2.47 -8.66 3.12
N VAL A 22 -2.82 -7.51 2.58
CA VAL A 22 -2.10 -6.26 2.88
C VAL A 22 -2.24 -5.91 4.35
N ALA A 23 -3.45 -5.99 4.90
CA ALA A 23 -3.68 -5.67 6.30
C ALA A 23 -2.94 -6.62 7.24
N ALA A 24 -2.93 -7.91 6.92
CA ALA A 24 -2.22 -8.90 7.72
C ALA A 24 -0.71 -8.61 7.75
N ALA A 25 -0.13 -8.25 6.61
CA ALA A 25 1.27 -7.89 6.55
C ALA A 25 1.55 -6.60 7.33
N ALA A 26 0.70 -5.60 7.18
CA ALA A 26 0.88 -4.32 7.85
C ALA A 26 0.82 -4.44 9.37
N ARG A 27 -0.04 -5.31 9.87
CA ARG A 27 -0.20 -5.49 11.32
C ARG A 27 1.02 -6.08 12.01
N LYS A 28 1.96 -6.62 11.28
CA LYS A 28 3.20 -7.15 11.84
C LYS A 28 4.17 -6.06 12.27
N TYR A 29 3.92 -4.83 11.87
CA TYR A 29 4.84 -3.73 12.12
C TYR A 29 4.22 -2.71 13.07
N ARG A 30 5.08 -2.02 13.80
CA ARG A 30 4.66 -1.01 14.77
C ARG A 30 4.42 0.33 14.13
N SER A 31 5.01 0.58 12.97
CA SER A 31 4.82 1.82 12.23
C SER A 31 3.36 2.07 11.93
N MET A 32 3.01 3.34 11.83
CA MET A 32 1.78 3.72 11.17
C MET A 32 2.00 3.54 9.68
N ILE A 33 1.12 2.82 9.02
CA ILE A 33 1.27 2.52 7.60
C ILE A 33 0.03 3.03 6.88
N THR A 34 0.24 3.94 5.94
CA THR A 34 -0.83 4.56 5.17
C THR A 34 -0.63 4.26 3.70
N LEU A 35 -1.71 3.91 3.02
CA LEU A 35 -1.73 3.87 1.57
C LEU A 35 -2.49 5.11 1.09
N GLN A 36 -1.91 5.81 0.14
CA GLN A 36 -2.52 7.02 -0.40
C GLN A 36 -2.65 6.90 -1.91
N SER A 37 -3.83 7.21 -2.40
CA SER A 37 -4.12 7.20 -3.82
C SER A 37 -4.88 8.49 -4.11
N ASP A 38 -4.22 9.41 -4.82
CA ASP A 38 -4.77 10.73 -5.11
C ASP A 38 -5.08 11.45 -3.79
N GLU A 39 -6.33 11.83 -3.56
CA GLU A 39 -6.73 12.50 -2.32
C GLU A 39 -7.18 11.54 -1.23
N TRP A 40 -7.24 10.26 -1.52
CA TRP A 40 -7.78 9.26 -0.61
C TRP A 40 -6.65 8.58 0.15
N MET A 41 -6.87 8.38 1.43
CA MET A 41 -5.91 7.72 2.31
C MET A 41 -6.59 6.55 3.00
N ALA A 42 -5.82 5.48 3.19
CA ALA A 42 -6.28 4.28 3.85
C ALA A 42 -5.28 3.85 4.91
N ASP A 43 -5.80 3.39 6.04
CA ASP A 43 -4.99 2.72 7.05
C ASP A 43 -4.69 1.32 6.53
N ALA A 44 -3.42 1.04 6.23
CA ALA A 44 -3.04 -0.24 5.65
C ALA A 44 -3.33 -1.41 6.60
N LYS A 45 -3.48 -1.16 7.89
CA LYS A 45 -3.79 -2.20 8.86
C LYS A 45 -5.27 -2.57 8.91
N SER A 46 -6.10 -1.84 8.17
CA SER A 46 -7.54 -2.09 8.10
C SER A 46 -7.91 -2.56 6.70
N ALA A 47 -8.33 -3.82 6.58
CA ALA A 47 -8.73 -4.37 5.29
C ALA A 47 -9.88 -3.56 4.68
N LEU A 48 -10.84 -3.15 5.49
CA LEU A 48 -11.96 -2.35 5.00
C LEU A 48 -11.51 -1.01 4.45
N SER A 49 -10.56 -0.36 5.14
CA SER A 49 -10.02 0.90 4.68
C SER A 49 -9.29 0.74 3.34
N VAL A 50 -8.49 -0.32 3.22
CA VAL A 50 -7.77 -0.62 1.98
C VAL A 50 -8.75 -0.89 0.84
N MET A 51 -9.81 -1.61 1.10
CA MET A 51 -10.82 -1.90 0.08
C MET A 51 -11.51 -0.64 -0.45
N ARG A 52 -11.65 0.36 0.40
CA ARG A 52 -12.27 1.63 0.01
C ARG A 52 -11.35 2.53 -0.79
N LEU A 53 -10.07 2.21 -0.81
CA LEU A 53 -9.10 2.99 -1.54
C LEU A 53 -9.22 2.67 -3.02
N GLY A 54 -9.77 3.54 -3.80
CA GLY A 54 -9.82 3.35 -5.23
C GLY A 54 -8.47 3.67 -5.85
N PHE A 55 -8.24 3.22 -7.06
CA PHE A 55 -7.06 3.62 -7.81
C PHE A 55 -7.44 4.71 -8.79
N PRO A 56 -6.74 5.84 -8.78
CA PRO A 56 -6.98 6.87 -9.77
C PRO A 56 -6.47 6.42 -11.13
N PRO A 57 -6.83 7.14 -12.19
CA PRO A 57 -6.21 6.90 -13.49
C PRO A 57 -4.70 6.96 -13.37
N GLY A 58 -4.01 5.98 -13.93
CA GLY A 58 -2.56 5.87 -13.79
C GLY A 58 -2.11 4.93 -12.69
N GLY A 59 -3.00 4.55 -11.79
CA GLY A 59 -2.71 3.50 -10.81
C GLY A 59 -1.61 3.80 -9.81
N ARG A 60 -1.43 5.06 -9.42
CA ARG A 60 -0.40 5.41 -8.44
C ARG A 60 -0.89 5.13 -7.03
N VAL A 61 -0.05 4.46 -6.25
CA VAL A 61 -0.29 4.21 -4.84
C VAL A 61 0.98 4.55 -4.07
N ASP A 62 0.87 5.41 -3.07
CA ASP A 62 1.99 5.78 -2.22
C ASP A 62 1.88 4.98 -0.92
N ILE A 63 2.98 4.34 -0.53
CA ILE A 63 3.07 3.65 0.76
C ILE A 63 3.87 4.53 1.69
N ILE A 64 3.25 4.93 2.79
CA ILE A 64 3.85 5.83 3.76
C ILE A 64 3.96 5.10 5.10
N THR A 65 5.19 5.03 5.65
CA THR A 65 5.42 4.42 6.96
C THR A 65 6.02 5.47 7.89
N ASP A 66 5.61 5.44 9.14
CA ASP A 66 6.03 6.44 10.10
C ASP A 66 6.36 5.82 11.45
N VAL A 67 7.48 6.25 12.03
CA VAL A 67 8.07 5.83 13.30
C VAL A 67 8.45 4.35 13.35
N ALA A 68 9.01 3.94 14.48
CA ALA A 68 9.40 2.57 14.81
C ALA A 68 10.12 1.88 13.63
N ASP A 69 9.60 0.77 13.15
CA ASP A 69 10.21 -0.08 12.14
C ASP A 69 9.86 0.33 10.71
N GLU A 70 9.89 1.63 10.43
CA GLU A 70 9.38 2.17 9.18
C GLU A 70 10.07 1.63 7.92
N ALA A 71 11.37 1.38 7.98
CA ALA A 71 12.09 0.89 6.80
C ALA A 71 11.70 -0.54 6.47
N GLU A 72 11.63 -1.40 7.48
CA GLU A 72 11.22 -2.78 7.29
C GLU A 72 9.77 -2.88 6.86
N ALA A 73 8.92 -2.03 7.45
CA ALA A 73 7.51 -1.99 7.09
C ALA A 73 7.33 -1.55 5.65
N LEU A 74 8.06 -0.54 5.22
CA LEU A 74 7.96 -0.02 3.85
C LEU A 74 8.31 -1.10 2.84
N GLU A 75 9.41 -1.80 3.07
CA GLU A 75 9.85 -2.87 2.18
C GLU A 75 8.84 -4.01 2.12
N ALA A 76 8.33 -4.42 3.29
CA ALA A 76 7.36 -5.51 3.35
C ALA A 76 6.05 -5.15 2.64
N LEU A 77 5.58 -3.92 2.82
CA LEU A 77 4.35 -3.47 2.17
C LEU A 77 4.52 -3.36 0.66
N GLU A 78 5.68 -2.92 0.20
CA GLU A 78 5.95 -2.90 -1.22
C GLU A 78 5.85 -4.31 -1.80
N GLN A 79 6.48 -5.27 -1.15
CA GLN A 79 6.47 -6.63 -1.63
C GLN A 79 5.08 -7.25 -1.65
N ILE A 80 4.30 -7.04 -0.58
CA ILE A 80 2.97 -7.64 -0.54
C ILE A 80 2.03 -6.98 -1.54
N VAL A 81 2.09 -5.68 -1.73
CA VAL A 81 1.25 -5.01 -2.72
C VAL A 81 1.57 -5.51 -4.12
N GLN A 82 2.85 -5.65 -4.44
CA GLN A 82 3.25 -6.17 -5.74
C GLN A 82 2.86 -7.63 -5.95
N SER A 83 2.75 -8.41 -4.87
CA SER A 83 2.40 -9.82 -5.00
C SER A 83 0.91 -10.06 -5.12
N VAL A 84 0.07 -9.19 -4.59
CA VAL A 84 -1.38 -9.40 -4.56
C VAL A 84 -2.13 -8.65 -5.66
N GLU A 85 -1.49 -7.66 -6.28
CA GLU A 85 -2.10 -6.89 -7.35
C GLU A 85 -1.23 -6.96 -8.59
N PRO A 86 -1.83 -7.02 -9.79
CA PRO A 86 -1.04 -6.93 -11.01
C PRO A 86 -0.36 -5.57 -11.07
N VAL A 87 0.94 -5.56 -11.22
CA VAL A 87 1.69 -4.32 -11.17
C VAL A 87 2.55 -4.14 -12.41
N GLN A 88 2.72 -2.89 -12.80
CA GLN A 88 3.79 -2.47 -13.66
C GLN A 88 4.97 -2.22 -12.73
N ILE A 89 6.07 -2.91 -12.95
CA ILE A 89 7.20 -2.86 -12.04
C ILE A 89 7.89 -1.51 -12.18
N TYR A 90 7.46 -0.57 -11.37
CA TYR A 90 8.00 0.77 -11.34
C TYR A 90 7.74 1.37 -9.98
N SER A 91 8.79 1.69 -9.25
CA SER A 91 8.65 2.25 -7.92
C SER A 91 9.71 3.33 -7.69
N GLU A 92 9.34 4.33 -6.89
CA GLU A 92 10.21 5.44 -6.54
C GLU A 92 10.21 5.64 -5.04
N TYR A 93 11.35 6.07 -4.51
CA TYR A 93 11.46 6.48 -3.11
C TYR A 93 11.41 7.99 -3.01
N GLU A 94 10.77 8.46 -1.97
CA GLU A 94 10.80 9.86 -1.59
C GLU A 94 11.40 10.01 -0.21
#